data_5f6276d64025d2cb26cd94f6d34331ff
#
_entry.id   5f6276d64025d2cb26cd94f6d34331ff
#
_cell.length_a   1.000
_cell.length_b   1.000
_cell.length_c   1.000
_cell.angle_alpha   90.00
_cell.angle_beta   90.00
_cell.angle_gamma   90.00
#
_symmetry.space_group_name_H-M   'P 1'
#
loop_
_entity.id
_entity.type
_entity.pdbx_description
1 polymer ?
#
loop_
_entity_poly.entity_id
_entity_poly.type
_entity_poly.pdbx_seq_one_letter_code
_entity_poly.pdbx_strand_id
1 'polypeptide(L)'
;MNTVKSQHCVGDIRKIKPLLKKAELLVRVNPWNGESVEEINRVIAAGADIIMLPMWKSAEEVKNFLDAVGGRCKTTLLLETREAVECLDEVLEQGGMNEIHIGLNDLHLSYGLTFMIELLSNGVVERLCRKMEEKGVPYGFGGIARLGSGDLPAERIIMEHYRLHSTRAILSRSFCNTEYVRDIKEINELFDKNMCQLREYEKLVEKCSKEELLKNKYEIQTAVEKIVKAKKEKKNGYR
;
A
#
# COMPACT_ATOMS: atom_id res chain seq x y z
N MET A 1 -6.37 18.21 1.89
CA MET A 1 -5.74 16.86 1.91
C MET A 1 -6.63 15.95 2.73
N ASN A 2 -7.22 14.92 2.11
CA ASN A 2 -8.08 13.94 2.81
C ASN A 2 -7.26 12.74 3.31
N THR A 3 -6.09 12.98 3.85
CA THR A 3 -5.27 11.92 4.47
C THR A 3 -5.79 11.76 5.91
N VAL A 4 -6.36 10.59 6.20
CA VAL A 4 -6.80 10.27 7.57
C VAL A 4 -5.53 10.08 8.41
N LYS A 5 -5.22 11.07 9.25
CA LYS A 5 -4.14 10.93 10.23
C LYS A 5 -4.59 9.94 11.32
N SER A 6 -3.82 8.89 11.49
CA SER A 6 -4.00 7.95 12.60
C SER A 6 -3.67 8.66 13.92
N GLN A 7 -4.54 8.46 14.94
CA GLN A 7 -4.31 8.98 16.29
C GLN A 7 -3.62 7.94 17.20
N HIS A 8 -3.03 6.88 16.62
CA HIS A 8 -2.35 5.85 17.39
C HIS A 8 -1.08 6.37 18.06
N CYS A 9 -0.79 5.83 19.21
CA CYS A 9 0.39 6.17 19.99
C CYS A 9 1.21 4.91 20.35
N VAL A 10 2.41 5.11 20.87
CA VAL A 10 3.30 4.01 21.30
C VAL A 10 2.62 3.08 22.31
N GLY A 11 1.69 3.60 23.14
CA GLY A 11 0.89 2.80 24.06
C GLY A 11 0.02 1.75 23.37
N ASP A 12 -0.45 2.01 22.15
CA ASP A 12 -1.27 1.06 21.40
C ASP A 12 -0.42 -0.12 20.88
N ILE A 13 0.85 0.11 20.53
CA ILE A 13 1.80 -0.95 20.17
C ILE A 13 1.92 -1.93 21.32
N ARG A 14 2.15 -1.44 22.55
CA ARG A 14 2.30 -2.26 23.76
C ARG A 14 1.03 -3.05 24.09
N LYS A 15 -0.15 -2.53 23.77
CA LYS A 15 -1.42 -3.23 23.99
C LYS A 15 -1.66 -4.33 22.96
N ILE A 16 -1.34 -4.05 21.67
CA ILE A 16 -1.63 -4.96 20.56
C ILE A 16 -0.60 -6.07 20.46
N LYS A 17 0.68 -5.77 20.62
CA LYS A 17 1.77 -6.73 20.42
C LYS A 17 1.59 -8.06 21.18
N PRO A 18 1.23 -8.09 22.48
CA PRO A 18 1.04 -9.34 23.22
C PRO A 18 -0.16 -10.19 22.71
N LEU A 19 -1.09 -9.60 21.97
CA LEU A 19 -2.25 -10.29 21.45
C LEU A 19 -1.96 -11.01 20.12
N LEU A 20 -0.89 -10.63 19.42
CA LEU A 20 -0.50 -11.21 18.15
C LEU A 20 0.25 -12.52 18.37
N LYS A 21 -0.26 -13.62 17.78
CA LYS A 21 0.35 -14.95 17.87
C LYS A 21 1.09 -15.37 16.60
N LYS A 22 0.63 -14.91 15.45
CA LYS A 22 1.16 -15.29 14.12
C LYS A 22 1.54 -14.07 13.28
N ALA A 23 0.77 -13.00 13.39
CA ALA A 23 1.00 -11.80 12.59
C ALA A 23 2.15 -10.95 13.16
N GLU A 24 2.92 -10.34 12.29
CA GLU A 24 3.90 -9.31 12.64
C GLU A 24 3.19 -7.96 12.78
N LEU A 25 3.64 -7.13 13.69
CA LEU A 25 3.12 -5.78 13.90
C LEU A 25 3.92 -4.77 13.08
N LEU A 26 3.29 -4.28 12.00
CA LEU A 26 3.82 -3.17 11.23
C LEU A 26 3.37 -1.85 11.86
N VAL A 27 4.32 -0.97 12.11
CA VAL A 27 4.09 0.38 12.64
C VAL A 27 4.60 1.42 11.67
N ARG A 28 3.69 2.28 11.17
CA ARG A 28 4.06 3.43 10.36
C ARG A 28 4.44 4.59 11.27
N VAL A 29 5.68 5.06 11.16
CA VAL A 29 6.21 6.23 11.87
C VAL A 29 5.83 7.53 11.16
N ASN A 30 6.20 8.69 11.71
CA ASN A 30 6.05 9.96 11.04
C ASN A 30 7.03 10.08 9.84
N PRO A 31 6.77 10.98 8.87
CA PRO A 31 7.76 11.35 7.86
C PRO A 31 9.08 11.74 8.52
N TRP A 32 10.21 11.45 7.86
CA TRP A 32 11.54 11.74 8.41
C TRP A 32 11.68 13.18 8.89
N ASN A 33 12.12 13.37 10.12
CA ASN A 33 12.28 14.66 10.76
C ASN A 33 13.32 14.59 11.90
N GLY A 34 13.61 15.70 12.58
CA GLY A 34 14.60 15.75 13.65
C GLY A 34 14.34 14.87 14.87
N GLU A 35 13.10 14.38 15.07
CA GLU A 35 12.72 13.50 16.20
C GLU A 35 12.64 12.03 15.79
N SER A 36 12.88 11.70 14.51
CA SER A 36 12.65 10.36 13.96
C SER A 36 13.49 9.28 14.64
N VAL A 37 14.74 9.57 15.00
CA VAL A 37 15.62 8.60 15.69
C VAL A 37 15.02 8.19 17.04
N GLU A 38 14.53 9.16 17.80
CA GLU A 38 13.92 8.89 19.10
C GLU A 38 12.55 8.18 18.95
N GLU A 39 11.74 8.57 17.98
CA GLU A 39 10.48 7.90 17.65
C GLU A 39 10.71 6.43 17.29
N ILE A 40 11.66 6.14 16.40
CA ILE A 40 12.03 4.78 15.98
C ILE A 40 12.46 3.95 17.18
N ASN A 41 13.33 4.49 18.05
CA ASN A 41 13.77 3.80 19.25
C ASN A 41 12.60 3.44 20.19
N ARG A 42 11.67 4.37 20.40
CA ARG A 42 10.47 4.14 21.22
C ARG A 42 9.55 3.08 20.61
N VAL A 43 9.37 3.11 19.28
CA VAL A 43 8.51 2.17 18.55
C VAL A 43 9.10 0.76 18.59
N ILE A 44 10.40 0.60 18.36
CA ILE A 44 11.10 -0.70 18.47
C ILE A 44 11.00 -1.24 19.89
N ALA A 45 11.30 -0.42 20.90
CA ALA A 45 11.22 -0.81 22.30
C ALA A 45 9.80 -1.18 22.76
N ALA A 46 8.77 -0.69 22.06
CA ALA A 46 7.37 -1.04 22.30
C ALA A 46 6.97 -2.38 21.67
N GLY A 47 7.78 -2.95 20.75
CA GLY A 47 7.59 -4.26 20.17
C GLY A 47 7.12 -4.29 18.72
N ALA A 48 7.38 -3.24 17.92
CA ALA A 48 7.17 -3.29 16.48
C ALA A 48 8.08 -4.32 15.82
N ASP A 49 7.53 -5.15 14.93
CA ASP A 49 8.30 -6.12 14.14
C ASP A 49 8.76 -5.50 12.81
N ILE A 50 7.95 -4.58 12.28
CA ILE A 50 8.20 -3.90 11.01
C ILE A 50 7.95 -2.41 11.22
N ILE A 51 8.86 -1.56 10.75
CA ILE A 51 8.67 -0.11 10.73
C ILE A 51 8.51 0.36 9.29
N MET A 52 7.47 1.16 9.05
CA MET A 52 7.20 1.74 7.74
C MET A 52 7.50 3.24 7.74
N LEU A 53 8.40 3.66 6.84
CA LEU A 53 8.70 5.08 6.59
C LEU A 53 7.76 5.64 5.51
N PRO A 54 6.87 6.60 5.85
CA PRO A 54 6.01 7.26 4.88
C PRO A 54 6.67 8.52 4.30
N MET A 55 6.14 9.02 3.19
CA MET A 55 6.35 10.38 2.65
C MET A 55 7.81 10.79 2.42
N TRP A 56 8.73 9.84 2.32
CA TRP A 56 10.14 10.11 2.03
C TRP A 56 10.32 10.70 0.63
N LYS A 57 11.38 11.51 0.46
CA LYS A 57 11.60 12.31 -0.75
C LYS A 57 13.02 12.21 -1.31
N SER A 58 13.94 11.62 -0.58
CA SER A 58 15.33 11.47 -1.00
C SER A 58 15.93 10.15 -0.53
N ALA A 59 16.99 9.71 -1.21
CA ALA A 59 17.78 8.57 -0.79
C ALA A 59 18.49 8.82 0.55
N GLU A 60 18.81 10.06 0.87
CA GLU A 60 19.40 10.45 2.16
C GLU A 60 18.42 10.22 3.31
N GLU A 61 17.14 10.62 3.18
CA GLU A 61 16.12 10.33 4.19
C GLU A 61 15.96 8.82 4.43
N VAL A 62 15.97 8.03 3.35
CA VAL A 62 15.91 6.57 3.43
C VAL A 62 17.14 6.00 4.14
N LYS A 63 18.35 6.48 3.78
CA LYS A 63 19.59 6.07 4.43
C LYS A 63 19.54 6.34 5.93
N ASN A 64 19.20 7.57 6.31
CA ASN A 64 19.10 7.97 7.71
C ASN A 64 18.09 7.16 8.49
N PHE A 65 16.94 6.82 7.87
CA PHE A 65 15.94 5.93 8.45
C PHE A 65 16.49 4.51 8.66
N LEU A 66 17.14 3.93 7.66
CA LEU A 66 17.73 2.58 7.76
C LEU A 66 18.85 2.52 8.81
N ASP A 67 19.70 3.55 8.86
CA ASP A 67 20.75 3.69 9.88
C ASP A 67 20.13 3.80 11.29
N ALA A 68 19.06 4.58 11.45
CA ALA A 68 18.34 4.73 12.71
C ALA A 68 17.66 3.42 13.16
N VAL A 69 17.15 2.61 12.23
CA VAL A 69 16.62 1.27 12.56
C VAL A 69 17.74 0.30 12.90
N GLY A 70 18.88 0.39 12.21
CA GLY A 70 20.09 -0.40 12.53
C GLY A 70 19.89 -1.90 12.48
N GLY A 71 19.03 -2.42 11.61
CA GLY A 71 18.73 -3.85 11.45
C GLY A 71 17.97 -4.48 12.64
N ARG A 72 17.50 -3.69 13.61
CA ARG A 72 16.81 -4.18 14.82
C ARG A 72 15.41 -4.74 14.56
N CYS A 73 14.79 -4.37 13.45
CA CYS A 73 13.52 -4.90 12.96
C CYS A 73 13.45 -4.78 11.44
N LYS A 74 12.41 -5.34 10.81
CA LYS A 74 12.17 -5.20 9.38
C LYS A 74 11.76 -3.76 9.03
N THR A 75 12.02 -3.39 7.78
CA THR A 75 11.69 -2.05 7.26
C THR A 75 10.85 -2.13 6.01
N THR A 76 9.84 -1.26 5.92
CA THR A 76 9.03 -1.04 4.72
C THR A 76 9.17 0.42 4.31
N LEU A 77 9.50 0.70 3.06
CA LEU A 77 9.42 2.05 2.52
C LEU A 77 8.07 2.25 1.85
N LEU A 78 7.31 3.26 2.27
CA LEU A 78 6.04 3.62 1.63
C LEU A 78 6.32 4.65 0.51
N LEU A 79 6.35 4.18 -0.74
CA LEU A 79 6.60 4.99 -1.92
C LEU A 79 5.30 5.68 -2.34
N GLU A 80 5.15 6.95 -1.98
CA GLU A 80 3.90 7.68 -2.16
C GLU A 80 4.07 9.16 -2.52
N THR A 81 5.31 9.58 -2.86
CA THR A 81 5.65 10.92 -3.33
C THR A 81 6.28 10.86 -4.71
N ARG A 82 6.15 11.94 -5.49
CA ARG A 82 6.79 12.05 -6.80
C ARG A 82 8.30 12.02 -6.68
N GLU A 83 8.83 12.71 -5.69
CA GLU A 83 10.26 12.78 -5.39
C GLU A 83 10.83 11.39 -5.06
N ALA A 84 10.06 10.54 -4.34
CA ALA A 84 10.43 9.16 -4.08
C ALA A 84 10.54 8.33 -5.37
N VAL A 85 9.65 8.57 -6.35
CA VAL A 85 9.73 7.92 -7.67
C VAL A 85 10.99 8.37 -8.42
N GLU A 86 11.33 9.66 -8.33
CA GLU A 86 12.46 10.25 -9.03
C GLU A 86 13.82 9.72 -8.49
N CYS A 87 13.93 9.47 -7.18
CA CYS A 87 15.16 8.94 -6.57
C CYS A 87 15.13 7.42 -6.29
N LEU A 88 14.12 6.68 -6.80
CA LEU A 88 13.98 5.24 -6.51
C LEU A 88 15.21 4.42 -6.93
N ASP A 89 15.83 4.74 -8.06
CA ASP A 89 17.00 4.01 -8.53
C ASP A 89 18.17 4.13 -7.55
N GLU A 90 18.41 5.32 -7.00
CA GLU A 90 19.42 5.57 -5.97
C GLU A 90 19.12 4.80 -4.68
N VAL A 91 17.85 4.78 -4.26
CA VAL A 91 17.40 4.02 -3.09
C VAL A 91 17.61 2.52 -3.30
N LEU A 92 17.28 2.00 -4.47
CA LEU A 92 17.46 0.59 -4.80
C LEU A 92 18.94 0.19 -4.88
N GLU A 93 19.81 1.07 -5.41
CA GLU A 93 21.27 0.85 -5.41
C GLU A 93 21.85 0.85 -3.98
N GLN A 94 21.37 1.74 -3.12
CA GLN A 94 21.78 1.80 -1.72
C GLN A 94 21.44 0.51 -0.98
N GLY A 95 20.27 -0.09 -1.25
CA GLY A 95 19.79 -1.31 -0.60
C GLY A 95 19.47 -1.14 0.89
N GLY A 96 19.41 -2.27 1.61
CA GLY A 96 19.21 -2.30 3.06
C GLY A 96 17.76 -2.31 3.55
N MET A 97 16.78 -1.98 2.69
CA MET A 97 15.36 -2.13 3.02
C MET A 97 14.90 -3.58 2.82
N ASN A 98 13.89 -4.00 3.59
CA ASN A 98 13.30 -5.33 3.42
C ASN A 98 12.20 -5.37 2.37
N GLU A 99 11.45 -4.29 2.18
CA GLU A 99 10.36 -4.22 1.20
C GLU A 99 9.96 -2.78 0.87
N ILE A 100 9.27 -2.61 -0.25
CA ILE A 100 8.69 -1.33 -0.67
C ILE A 100 7.20 -1.52 -0.93
N HIS A 101 6.36 -0.60 -0.43
CA HIS A 101 4.94 -0.55 -0.73
C HIS A 101 4.60 0.75 -1.48
N ILE A 102 3.93 0.65 -2.62
CA ILE A 102 3.51 1.83 -3.40
C ILE A 102 2.15 2.31 -2.87
N GLY A 103 2.14 3.46 -2.24
CA GLY A 103 0.94 4.11 -1.70
C GLY A 103 0.17 4.86 -2.79
N LEU A 104 -0.75 4.17 -3.51
CA LEU A 104 -1.46 4.74 -4.66
C LEU A 104 -2.24 6.00 -4.34
N ASN A 105 -2.80 6.12 -3.12
CA ASN A 105 -3.63 7.28 -2.77
C ASN A 105 -2.83 8.57 -2.71
N ASP A 106 -1.72 8.59 -1.99
CA ASP A 106 -0.92 9.81 -1.85
C ASP A 106 -0.07 10.05 -3.09
N LEU A 107 0.40 8.99 -3.73
CA LEU A 107 1.16 9.10 -4.97
C LEU A 107 0.34 9.75 -6.10
N HIS A 108 -0.95 9.37 -6.29
CA HIS A 108 -1.76 9.99 -7.33
C HIS A 108 -2.00 11.48 -7.07
N LEU A 109 -2.17 11.87 -5.79
CA LEU A 109 -2.29 13.27 -5.39
C LEU A 109 -1.00 14.04 -5.66
N SER A 110 0.16 13.45 -5.39
CA SER A 110 1.48 14.00 -5.69
C SER A 110 1.69 14.26 -7.19
N TYR A 111 1.10 13.40 -8.05
CA TYR A 111 1.09 13.57 -9.50
C TYR A 111 -0.05 14.48 -10.03
N GLY A 112 -0.93 14.99 -9.15
CA GLY A 112 -2.08 15.80 -9.54
C GLY A 112 -3.14 15.02 -10.34
N LEU A 113 -3.20 13.70 -10.20
CA LEU A 113 -4.17 12.84 -10.86
C LEU A 113 -5.54 12.93 -10.19
N THR A 114 -6.58 12.51 -10.90
CA THR A 114 -7.99 12.58 -10.45
C THR A 114 -8.42 11.31 -9.72
N PHE A 115 -7.81 10.16 -10.08
CA PHE A 115 -8.17 8.85 -9.57
C PHE A 115 -6.92 8.00 -9.38
N MET A 116 -6.75 7.39 -8.21
CA MET A 116 -5.53 6.67 -7.85
C MET A 116 -5.17 5.51 -8.80
N ILE A 117 -6.17 4.90 -9.47
CA ILE A 117 -5.93 3.80 -10.39
C ILE A 117 -5.39 4.28 -11.75
N GLU A 118 -5.34 5.59 -12.01
CA GLU A 118 -4.62 6.14 -13.16
C GLU A 118 -3.13 5.72 -13.15
N LEU A 119 -2.54 5.54 -11.96
CA LEU A 119 -1.15 5.08 -11.81
C LEU A 119 -0.92 3.64 -12.32
N LEU A 120 -1.96 2.78 -12.27
CA LEU A 120 -1.92 1.46 -12.90
C LEU A 120 -2.12 1.58 -14.41
N SER A 121 -3.13 2.34 -14.85
CA SER A 121 -3.49 2.46 -16.26
C SER A 121 -2.44 3.17 -17.11
N ASN A 122 -1.70 4.13 -16.55
CA ASN A 122 -0.65 4.89 -17.26
C ASN A 122 0.74 4.23 -17.18
N GLY A 123 0.85 3.06 -16.53
CA GLY A 123 2.07 2.27 -16.44
C GLY A 123 3.11 2.75 -15.43
N VAL A 124 2.80 3.73 -14.57
CA VAL A 124 3.72 4.16 -13.50
C VAL A 124 4.02 3.01 -12.56
N VAL A 125 2.97 2.35 -12.02
CA VAL A 125 3.14 1.21 -11.10
C VAL A 125 3.92 0.08 -11.76
N GLU A 126 3.64 -0.24 -13.03
CA GLU A 126 4.34 -1.30 -13.75
C GLU A 126 5.85 -1.02 -13.88
N ARG A 127 6.24 0.23 -14.16
CA ARG A 127 7.67 0.61 -14.21
C ARG A 127 8.34 0.50 -12.84
N LEU A 128 7.64 0.90 -11.77
CA LEU A 128 8.15 0.80 -10.40
C LEU A 128 8.32 -0.66 -9.97
N CYS A 129 7.30 -1.51 -10.21
CA CYS A 129 7.36 -2.94 -9.91
C CYS A 129 8.54 -3.61 -10.62
N ARG A 130 8.74 -3.33 -11.92
CA ARG A 130 9.87 -3.88 -12.67
C ARG A 130 11.22 -3.49 -12.07
N LYS A 131 11.42 -2.22 -11.68
CA LYS A 131 12.68 -1.78 -11.04
C LYS A 131 12.95 -2.52 -9.73
N MET A 132 11.91 -2.71 -8.91
CA MET A 132 12.05 -3.45 -7.65
C MET A 132 12.30 -4.95 -7.88
N GLU A 133 11.64 -5.55 -8.87
CA GLU A 133 11.85 -6.93 -9.27
C GLU A 133 13.28 -7.19 -9.78
N GLU A 134 13.82 -6.30 -10.64
CA GLU A 134 15.19 -6.36 -11.14
C GLU A 134 16.24 -6.31 -10.02
N LYS A 135 15.93 -5.66 -8.92
CA LYS A 135 16.78 -5.56 -7.72
C LYS A 135 16.47 -6.62 -6.65
N GLY A 136 15.49 -7.48 -6.89
CA GLY A 136 15.10 -8.52 -5.94
C GLY A 136 14.47 -7.97 -4.64
N VAL A 137 13.99 -6.72 -4.64
CA VAL A 137 13.32 -6.12 -3.48
C VAL A 137 11.85 -6.51 -3.49
N PRO A 138 11.32 -7.18 -2.45
CA PRO A 138 9.91 -7.49 -2.32
C PRO A 138 9.04 -6.22 -2.33
N TYR A 139 7.91 -6.27 -3.03
CA TYR A 139 7.05 -5.10 -3.18
C TYR A 139 5.56 -5.43 -3.17
N GLY A 140 4.78 -4.38 -2.89
CA GLY A 140 3.34 -4.35 -3.02
C GLY A 140 2.83 -2.98 -3.47
N PHE A 141 1.54 -2.87 -3.75
CA PHE A 141 0.94 -1.58 -4.09
C PHE A 141 -0.51 -1.47 -3.63
N GLY A 142 -0.94 -0.23 -3.40
CA GLY A 142 -2.32 0.16 -3.15
C GLY A 142 -2.98 -0.51 -1.96
N GLY A 143 -4.29 -0.34 -1.89
CA GLY A 143 -5.20 -1.04 -1.01
C GLY A 143 -6.15 -1.91 -1.82
N ILE A 144 -6.40 -3.14 -1.39
CA ILE A 144 -7.39 -4.03 -1.98
C ILE A 144 -8.72 -3.83 -1.25
N ALA A 145 -9.80 -3.56 -1.99
CA ALA A 145 -11.16 -3.60 -1.47
C ALA A 145 -11.67 -5.05 -1.40
N ARG A 146 -12.75 -5.29 -0.64
CA ARG A 146 -13.45 -6.57 -0.71
C ARG A 146 -13.98 -6.81 -2.13
N LEU A 147 -14.12 -8.06 -2.54
CA LEU A 147 -14.64 -8.42 -3.86
C LEU A 147 -16.01 -7.76 -4.12
N GLY A 148 -16.25 -7.35 -5.35
CA GLY A 148 -17.45 -6.63 -5.76
C GLY A 148 -17.55 -5.18 -5.28
N SER A 149 -16.47 -4.60 -4.71
CA SER A 149 -16.47 -3.23 -4.16
C SER A 149 -15.41 -2.37 -4.81
N GLY A 150 -15.57 -1.03 -4.70
CA GLY A 150 -14.69 -0.01 -5.26
C GLY A 150 -15.25 0.64 -6.52
N ASP A 151 -14.73 1.82 -6.89
CA ASP A 151 -15.04 2.49 -8.17
C ASP A 151 -14.59 1.65 -9.37
N LEU A 152 -13.51 0.90 -9.20
CA LEU A 152 -13.08 -0.20 -10.05
C LEU A 152 -13.17 -1.48 -9.21
N PRO A 153 -13.79 -2.57 -9.72
CA PRO A 153 -13.90 -3.82 -8.97
C PRO A 153 -12.55 -4.33 -8.46
N ALA A 154 -12.52 -4.76 -7.19
CA ALA A 154 -11.30 -5.25 -6.54
C ALA A 154 -10.64 -6.39 -7.31
N GLU A 155 -11.43 -7.22 -7.96
CA GLU A 155 -11.01 -8.33 -8.81
C GLU A 155 -9.98 -7.90 -9.87
N ARG A 156 -10.20 -6.73 -10.48
CA ARG A 156 -9.32 -6.16 -11.49
C ARG A 156 -7.95 -5.80 -10.89
N ILE A 157 -7.96 -5.24 -9.68
CA ILE A 157 -6.73 -4.86 -8.97
C ILE A 157 -5.95 -6.11 -8.54
N ILE A 158 -6.63 -7.14 -8.07
CA ILE A 158 -6.00 -8.41 -7.68
C ILE A 158 -5.31 -9.05 -8.89
N MET A 159 -5.95 -9.07 -10.06
CA MET A 159 -5.31 -9.55 -11.29
C MET A 159 -4.05 -8.76 -11.66
N GLU A 160 -4.00 -7.44 -11.40
CA GLU A 160 -2.79 -6.64 -11.61
C GLU A 160 -1.67 -7.01 -10.62
N HIS A 161 -1.99 -7.36 -9.36
CA HIS A 161 -0.98 -7.88 -8.43
C HIS A 161 -0.30 -9.12 -9.00
N TYR A 162 -1.07 -10.06 -9.55
CA TYR A 162 -0.53 -11.26 -10.18
C TYR A 162 0.26 -10.95 -11.46
N ARG A 163 -0.28 -10.08 -12.32
CA ARG A 163 0.42 -9.66 -13.56
C ARG A 163 1.75 -8.98 -13.29
N LEU A 164 1.83 -8.22 -12.21
CA LEU A 164 3.00 -7.43 -11.82
C LEU A 164 3.85 -8.11 -10.75
N HIS A 165 3.62 -9.38 -10.47
CA HIS A 165 4.36 -10.21 -9.49
C HIS A 165 4.45 -9.57 -8.09
N SER A 166 3.47 -8.74 -7.74
CA SER A 166 3.40 -8.12 -6.42
C SER A 166 2.96 -9.14 -5.37
N THR A 167 3.69 -9.20 -4.26
CA THR A 167 3.45 -10.20 -3.21
C THR A 167 2.76 -9.64 -1.97
N ARG A 168 2.43 -8.34 -1.96
CA ARG A 168 1.88 -7.63 -0.81
C ARG A 168 0.77 -6.67 -1.20
N ALA A 169 -0.23 -6.58 -0.34
CA ALA A 169 -1.31 -5.61 -0.46
C ALA A 169 -1.80 -5.18 0.91
N ILE A 170 -2.26 -3.94 1.04
CA ILE A 170 -2.96 -3.47 2.22
C ILE A 170 -4.46 -3.71 2.03
N LEU A 171 -5.11 -4.37 2.98
CA LEU A 171 -6.56 -4.50 2.97
C LEU A 171 -7.21 -3.16 3.32
N SER A 172 -8.11 -2.69 2.45
CA SER A 172 -8.82 -1.43 2.71
C SER A 172 -9.87 -1.60 3.79
N ARG A 173 -10.36 -0.49 4.34
CA ARG A 173 -11.44 -0.46 5.34
C ARG A 173 -12.75 -1.11 4.85
N SER A 174 -12.91 -1.35 3.56
CA SER A 174 -14.08 -2.06 3.02
C SER A 174 -14.13 -3.54 3.40
N PHE A 175 -13.00 -4.15 3.83
CA PHE A 175 -12.98 -5.54 4.35
C PHE A 175 -13.73 -5.67 5.67
N CYS A 176 -13.56 -4.71 6.56
CA CYS A 176 -14.37 -4.55 7.76
C CYS A 176 -14.28 -3.09 8.20
N ASN A 177 -15.37 -2.35 8.07
CA ASN A 177 -15.40 -0.98 8.52
C ASN A 177 -15.89 -0.89 9.96
N THR A 178 -14.97 -0.81 10.91
CA THR A 178 -15.24 -0.73 12.34
C THR A 178 -15.88 0.58 12.79
N GLU A 179 -16.03 1.56 11.90
CA GLU A 179 -16.86 2.75 12.16
C GLU A 179 -18.36 2.40 12.19
N TYR A 180 -18.76 1.39 11.39
CA TYR A 180 -20.16 0.94 11.27
C TYR A 180 -20.44 -0.37 11.99
N VAL A 181 -19.47 -1.29 12.00
CA VAL A 181 -19.59 -2.60 12.66
C VAL A 181 -18.76 -2.56 13.94
N ARG A 182 -19.40 -2.67 15.12
CA ARG A 182 -18.74 -2.56 16.42
C ARG A 182 -18.76 -3.85 17.24
N ASP A 183 -19.63 -4.78 16.90
CA ASP A 183 -19.66 -6.09 17.55
C ASP A 183 -18.48 -6.96 17.09
N ILE A 184 -17.70 -7.46 18.05
CA ILE A 184 -16.46 -8.21 17.75
C ILE A 184 -16.77 -9.50 17.00
N LYS A 185 -17.89 -10.16 17.30
CA LYS A 185 -18.27 -11.40 16.62
C LYS A 185 -18.62 -11.12 15.16
N GLU A 186 -19.41 -10.08 14.92
CA GLU A 186 -19.78 -9.63 13.58
C GLU A 186 -18.54 -9.18 12.79
N ILE A 187 -17.59 -8.47 13.43
CA ILE A 187 -16.31 -8.08 12.82
C ILE A 187 -15.54 -9.31 12.35
N ASN A 188 -15.40 -10.33 13.21
CA ASN A 188 -14.67 -11.55 12.87
C ASN A 188 -15.36 -12.31 11.74
N GLU A 189 -16.68 -12.51 11.82
CA GLU A 189 -17.44 -13.23 10.78
C GLU A 189 -17.33 -12.52 9.41
N LEU A 190 -17.44 -11.19 9.40
CA LEU A 190 -17.33 -10.40 8.17
C LEU A 190 -15.92 -10.43 7.59
N PHE A 191 -14.90 -10.31 8.44
CA PHE A 191 -13.51 -10.33 8.01
C PHE A 191 -13.13 -11.71 7.46
N ASP A 192 -13.47 -12.78 8.17
CA ASP A 192 -13.21 -14.16 7.76
C ASP A 192 -13.90 -14.49 6.43
N LYS A 193 -15.17 -14.09 6.28
CA LYS A 193 -15.90 -14.25 5.02
C LYS A 193 -15.18 -13.55 3.85
N ASN A 194 -14.82 -12.29 4.02
CA ASN A 194 -14.16 -11.53 2.96
C ASN A 194 -12.75 -12.07 2.65
N MET A 195 -12.03 -12.56 3.67
CA MET A 195 -10.74 -13.23 3.46
C MET A 195 -10.87 -14.55 2.73
N CYS A 196 -11.86 -15.39 3.07
CA CYS A 196 -12.11 -16.63 2.35
C CYS A 196 -12.42 -16.35 0.87
N GLN A 197 -13.29 -15.40 0.58
CA GLN A 197 -13.61 -15.00 -0.79
C GLN A 197 -12.38 -14.52 -1.55
N LEU A 198 -11.54 -13.68 -0.93
CA LEU A 198 -10.28 -13.23 -1.52
C LEU A 198 -9.37 -14.41 -1.86
N ARG A 199 -9.15 -15.34 -0.92
CA ARG A 199 -8.30 -16.52 -1.13
C ARG A 199 -8.83 -17.47 -2.20
N GLU A 200 -10.15 -17.60 -2.32
CA GLU A 200 -10.77 -18.37 -3.41
C GLU A 200 -10.54 -17.69 -4.77
N TYR A 201 -10.70 -16.38 -4.83
CA TYR A 201 -10.45 -15.62 -6.05
C TYR A 201 -8.98 -15.65 -6.48
N GLU A 202 -8.04 -15.52 -5.55
CA GLU A 202 -6.61 -15.66 -5.82
C GLU A 202 -6.28 -16.98 -6.51
N LYS A 203 -6.84 -18.11 -6.03
CA LYS A 203 -6.67 -19.43 -6.67
C LYS A 203 -7.19 -19.49 -8.11
N LEU A 204 -8.17 -18.68 -8.46
CA LEU A 204 -8.63 -18.55 -9.84
C LEU A 204 -7.65 -17.72 -10.67
N VAL A 205 -7.18 -16.61 -10.12
CA VAL A 205 -6.22 -15.72 -10.80
C VAL A 205 -4.88 -16.38 -11.04
N GLU A 206 -4.41 -17.23 -10.12
CA GLU A 206 -3.19 -18.05 -10.29
C GLU A 206 -3.21 -18.93 -11.54
N LYS A 207 -4.41 -19.28 -12.02
CA LYS A 207 -4.59 -20.13 -13.22
C LYS A 207 -4.78 -19.31 -14.50
N CYS A 208 -4.86 -18.00 -14.40
CA CYS A 208 -5.02 -17.13 -15.55
C CYS A 208 -3.79 -17.17 -16.45
N SER A 209 -4.02 -17.21 -17.74
CA SER A 209 -2.95 -17.08 -18.74
C SER A 209 -2.40 -15.64 -18.77
N LYS A 210 -1.22 -15.46 -19.34
CA LYS A 210 -0.63 -14.13 -19.56
C LYS A 210 -1.55 -13.24 -20.42
N GLU A 211 -2.21 -13.83 -21.39
CA GLU A 211 -3.16 -13.14 -22.28
C GLU A 211 -4.37 -12.60 -21.50
N GLU A 212 -4.93 -13.38 -20.57
CA GLU A 212 -6.04 -12.96 -19.71
C GLU A 212 -5.62 -11.82 -18.78
N LEU A 213 -4.42 -11.90 -18.19
CA LEU A 213 -3.88 -10.83 -17.35
C LEU A 213 -3.61 -9.55 -18.17
N LEU A 214 -3.09 -9.67 -19.40
CA LEU A 214 -2.93 -8.52 -20.31
C LEU A 214 -4.28 -7.93 -20.74
N LYS A 215 -5.28 -8.76 -21.02
CA LYS A 215 -6.63 -8.30 -21.29
C LYS A 215 -7.18 -7.48 -20.14
N ASN A 216 -7.01 -7.95 -18.90
CA ASN A 216 -7.41 -7.20 -17.70
C ASN A 216 -6.75 -5.80 -17.65
N LYS A 217 -5.47 -5.68 -17.97
CA LYS A 217 -4.78 -4.38 -18.04
C LYS A 217 -5.49 -3.41 -18.99
N TYR A 218 -5.87 -3.85 -20.21
CA TYR A 218 -6.58 -3.01 -21.19
C TYR A 218 -7.99 -2.65 -20.72
N GLU A 219 -8.69 -3.57 -20.08
CA GLU A 219 -10.00 -3.32 -19.49
C GLU A 219 -9.94 -2.29 -18.37
N ILE A 220 -8.88 -2.33 -17.52
CA ILE A 220 -8.61 -1.31 -16.52
C ILE A 220 -8.38 0.06 -17.18
N GLN A 221 -7.56 0.15 -18.22
CA GLN A 221 -7.30 1.41 -18.92
C GLN A 221 -8.62 2.04 -19.41
N THR A 222 -9.44 1.25 -20.10
CA THR A 222 -10.75 1.72 -20.60
C THR A 222 -11.69 2.14 -19.47
N ALA A 223 -11.73 1.40 -18.37
CA ALA A 223 -12.60 1.72 -17.23
C ALA A 223 -12.13 2.99 -16.52
N VAL A 224 -10.82 3.14 -16.31
CA VAL A 224 -10.23 4.32 -15.67
C VAL A 224 -10.49 5.60 -16.47
N GLU A 225 -10.35 5.57 -17.81
CA GLU A 225 -10.66 6.70 -18.67
C GLU A 225 -12.12 7.18 -18.49
N LYS A 226 -13.07 6.24 -18.45
CA LYS A 226 -14.49 6.55 -18.22
C LYS A 226 -14.72 7.15 -16.82
N ILE A 227 -14.11 6.57 -15.79
CA ILE A 227 -14.24 7.04 -14.39
C ILE A 227 -13.67 8.45 -14.26
N VAL A 228 -12.47 8.70 -14.81
CA VAL A 228 -11.80 10.00 -14.77
C VAL A 228 -12.62 11.07 -15.48
N LYS A 229 -13.16 10.74 -16.66
CA LYS A 229 -14.05 11.64 -17.42
C LYS A 229 -15.27 12.03 -16.58
N ALA A 230 -15.97 11.04 -16.02
CA ALA A 230 -17.15 11.28 -15.18
C ALA A 230 -16.84 12.10 -13.92
N LYS A 231 -15.70 11.87 -13.27
CA LYS A 231 -15.27 12.64 -12.09
C LYS A 231 -14.94 14.10 -12.44
N LYS A 232 -14.32 14.37 -13.60
CA LYS A 232 -14.03 15.72 -14.10
C LYS A 232 -15.31 16.48 -14.47
N GLU A 233 -16.25 15.84 -15.14
CA GLU A 233 -17.55 16.43 -15.50
C GLU A 233 -18.34 16.84 -14.25
N LYS A 234 -18.43 15.97 -13.23
CA LYS A 234 -19.06 16.31 -11.95
C LYS A 234 -18.39 17.51 -11.28
N LYS A 235 -17.07 17.60 -11.29
CA LYS A 235 -16.34 18.72 -10.67
C LYS A 235 -16.57 20.06 -11.40
N ASN A 236 -16.79 20.03 -12.70
CA ASN A 236 -17.06 21.22 -13.51
C ASN A 236 -18.53 21.64 -13.47
N GLY A 237 -19.47 20.71 -13.21
CA GLY A 237 -20.91 21.00 -13.11
C GLY A 237 -21.34 21.62 -11.77
N TYR A 238 -20.44 21.72 -10.78
CA TYR A 238 -20.65 22.40 -9.50
C TYR A 238 -19.96 23.78 -9.44
N ARG A 239 -19.51 24.33 -10.55
CA ARG A 239 -19.06 25.72 -10.72
C ARG A 239 -20.09 26.48 -11.57
#